data_764aae1b222dadc998e4f257f53d2c1c
#
_entry.id   764aae1b222dadc998e4f257f53d2c1c
#
_cell.length_a   1.000
_cell.length_b   1.000
_cell.length_c   1.000
_cell.angle_alpha   90.00
_cell.angle_beta   90.00
_cell.angle_gamma   90.00
#
_symmetry.space_group_name_H-M   'P 1'
#
loop_
_entity.id
_entity.type
_entity.pdbx_description
1 polymer ?
#
loop_
_entity_poly.entity_id
_entity_poly.type
_entity_poly.pdbx_seq_one_letter_code
_entity_poly.pdbx_strand_id
1 'polypeptide(L)'
;HGVAHIYNHWSFMPSLAEQHQRMRTFTAPFSVFRLQTPLKMTHEAAKKRAEPYNKIVGELPEMRQDTVRLVRQAVGENRATYVLVNNRAEGNAPLTIQALVESLRE
;
A
#
# COMPACT_ATOMS: atom_id res chain seq x y z
N HIS A 1 -2.81 22.83 4.17
CA HIS A 1 -4.10 23.02 3.51
C HIS A 1 -4.98 21.77 3.41
N GLY A 2 -4.76 20.75 4.19
CA GLY A 2 -5.65 19.59 4.22
C GLY A 2 -5.59 18.68 3.01
N VAL A 3 -4.56 18.81 2.17
CA VAL A 3 -4.35 17.88 1.04
C VAL A 3 -3.65 16.63 1.56
N ALA A 4 -4.26 15.46 1.34
CA ALA A 4 -3.66 14.20 1.75
C ALA A 4 -2.48 13.82 0.86
N HIS A 5 -1.48 13.16 1.46
CA HIS A 5 -0.49 12.42 0.67
C HIS A 5 -1.15 11.10 0.29
N ILE A 6 -1.40 10.89 -1.01
CA ILE A 6 -2.04 9.66 -1.50
C ILE A 6 -1.02 8.82 -2.25
N TYR A 7 -0.78 7.62 -1.76
CA TYR A 7 0.10 6.64 -2.38
C TYR A 7 -0.75 5.54 -2.98
N ASN A 8 -0.56 5.26 -4.28
CA ASN A 8 -1.34 4.25 -4.97
C ASN A 8 -0.42 3.13 -5.47
N HIS A 9 -0.67 1.91 -5.02
CA HIS A 9 0.01 0.73 -5.52
C HIS A 9 -0.92 0.02 -6.49
N TRP A 10 -0.76 0.28 -7.79
CA TRP A 10 -1.55 -0.38 -8.82
C TRP A 10 -0.82 -0.32 -10.17
N SER A 11 -1.30 -1.12 -11.12
CA SER A 11 -0.76 -1.51 -12.42
C SER A 11 0.38 -0.66 -13.02
N PHE A 12 0.13 0.62 -13.27
CA PHE A 12 1.08 1.45 -14.03
C PHE A 12 1.69 2.57 -13.20
N MET A 13 1.51 2.52 -11.89
CA MET A 13 2.12 3.49 -10.99
C MET A 13 3.55 3.07 -10.65
N PRO A 14 4.44 4.02 -10.36
CA PRO A 14 5.73 3.67 -9.79
C PRO A 14 5.57 3.08 -8.39
N SER A 15 6.63 2.52 -7.84
CA SER A 15 6.60 1.98 -6.48
C SER A 15 6.22 3.06 -5.46
N LEU A 16 5.77 2.64 -4.29
CA LEU A 16 5.43 3.58 -3.21
C LEU A 16 6.63 4.45 -2.83
N ALA A 17 7.83 3.86 -2.80
CA ALA A 17 9.05 4.60 -2.49
C ALA A 17 9.32 5.70 -3.52
N GLU A 18 9.14 5.40 -4.80
CA GLU A 18 9.32 6.39 -5.86
C GLU A 18 8.28 7.50 -5.79
N GLN A 19 7.03 7.15 -5.48
CA GLN A 19 5.98 8.14 -5.29
C GLN A 19 6.34 9.09 -4.15
N HIS A 20 6.86 8.55 -3.06
CA HIS A 20 7.27 9.34 -1.91
C HIS A 20 8.38 10.33 -2.28
N GLN A 21 9.36 9.90 -3.05
CA GLN A 21 10.44 10.78 -3.50
C GLN A 21 9.93 11.95 -4.33
N ARG A 22 8.83 11.78 -5.04
CA ARG A 22 8.23 12.83 -5.88
C ARG A 22 7.37 13.80 -5.11
N MET A 23 6.97 13.45 -3.88
CA MET A 23 6.09 14.26 -3.04
C MET A 23 6.86 15.02 -1.98
N ARG A 24 7.84 15.79 -2.34
CA ARG A 24 8.83 16.27 -1.38
C ARG A 24 8.52 17.57 -0.63
N THR A 25 7.47 18.25 -0.90
CA THR A 25 7.25 19.55 -0.26
C THR A 25 5.94 19.68 0.50
N PHE A 26 5.14 18.64 0.54
CA PHE A 26 3.85 18.72 1.19
C PHE A 26 3.91 18.21 2.62
N THR A 27 3.35 19.00 3.53
CA THR A 27 3.09 18.57 4.90
C THR A 27 1.59 18.43 5.06
N ALA A 28 1.03 17.32 4.56
CA ALA A 28 -0.38 17.05 4.74
C ALA A 28 -0.63 16.51 6.15
N PRO A 29 -1.83 16.77 6.72
CA PRO A 29 -2.14 16.27 8.07
C PRO A 29 -2.35 14.76 8.11
N PHE A 30 -2.54 14.12 6.96
CA PHE A 30 -2.72 12.67 6.89
C PHE A 30 -2.22 12.10 5.58
N SER A 31 -1.95 10.79 5.58
CA SER A 31 -1.51 10.06 4.41
C SER A 31 -2.45 8.90 4.14
N VAL A 32 -2.68 8.58 2.87
CA VAL A 32 -3.53 7.46 2.46
C VAL A 32 -2.72 6.54 1.55
N PHE A 33 -2.69 5.25 1.89
CA PHE A 33 -2.06 4.22 1.07
C PHE A 33 -3.15 3.33 0.50
N ARG A 34 -3.23 3.27 -0.82
CA ARG A 34 -4.21 2.45 -1.53
C ARG A 34 -3.48 1.30 -2.20
N LEU A 35 -3.51 0.13 -1.58
CA LEU A 35 -2.83 -1.06 -2.07
C LEU A 35 -3.83 -1.87 -2.90
N GLN A 36 -3.82 -1.68 -4.21
CA GLN A 36 -4.88 -2.17 -5.10
C GLN A 36 -4.50 -3.37 -5.95
N THR A 37 -3.44 -3.27 -6.74
CA THR A 37 -3.00 -4.36 -7.62
C THR A 37 -1.47 -4.43 -7.65
N PRO A 38 -0.90 -5.59 -8.03
CA PRO A 38 0.54 -5.66 -8.28
C PRO A 38 0.96 -4.70 -9.38
N LEU A 39 2.16 -4.18 -9.29
CA LEU A 39 2.71 -3.31 -10.33
C LEU A 39 2.90 -4.11 -11.62
N LYS A 40 2.71 -3.45 -12.75
CA LYS A 40 2.86 -4.04 -14.09
C LYS A 40 1.87 -5.16 -14.39
N MET A 41 0.83 -5.30 -13.59
CA MET A 41 -0.24 -6.27 -13.82
C MET A 41 -1.55 -5.55 -14.08
N THR A 42 -2.31 -6.00 -15.08
CA THR A 42 -3.61 -5.39 -15.37
C THR A 42 -4.61 -5.73 -14.27
N HIS A 43 -5.67 -4.92 -14.16
CA HIS A 43 -6.75 -5.17 -13.22
C HIS A 43 -7.36 -6.57 -13.42
N GLU A 44 -7.61 -6.95 -14.68
CA GLU A 44 -8.18 -8.26 -15.01
C GLU A 44 -7.28 -9.42 -14.59
N ALA A 45 -5.98 -9.32 -14.89
CA ALA A 45 -5.02 -10.35 -14.52
C ALA A 45 -4.90 -10.45 -13.01
N ALA A 46 -4.88 -9.32 -12.30
CA ALA A 46 -4.79 -9.30 -10.84
C ALA A 46 -6.03 -9.94 -10.21
N LYS A 47 -7.21 -9.61 -10.73
CA LYS A 47 -8.47 -10.18 -10.25
C LYS A 47 -8.48 -11.70 -10.44
N LYS A 48 -8.14 -12.16 -11.63
CA LYS A 48 -8.14 -13.58 -11.95
C LYS A 48 -7.16 -14.37 -11.09
N ARG A 49 -5.98 -13.79 -10.86
CA ARG A 49 -4.95 -14.40 -9.99
C ARG A 49 -5.44 -14.50 -8.54
N ALA A 50 -6.13 -13.48 -8.07
CA ALA A 50 -6.54 -13.39 -6.67
C ALA A 50 -7.77 -14.21 -6.33
N GLU A 51 -8.65 -14.46 -7.30
CA GLU A 51 -9.87 -15.24 -7.05
C GLU A 51 -9.55 -16.64 -6.54
N PRO A 52 -10.33 -17.19 -5.60
CA PRO A 52 -11.55 -16.67 -4.98
C PRO A 52 -11.35 -15.74 -3.75
N TYR A 53 -10.21 -15.13 -3.57
CA TYR A 53 -9.91 -14.15 -2.51
C TYR A 53 -9.88 -14.74 -1.09
N ASN A 54 -9.53 -16.01 -0.97
CA ASN A 54 -9.54 -16.67 0.33
C ASN A 54 -8.15 -16.97 0.89
N LYS A 55 -7.11 -16.55 0.19
CA LYS A 55 -5.73 -16.77 0.62
C LYS A 55 -4.79 -15.79 -0.07
N ILE A 56 -3.58 -15.67 0.45
CA ILE A 56 -2.52 -14.93 -0.23
C ILE A 56 -2.04 -15.81 -1.40
N VAL A 57 -2.21 -15.32 -2.60
CA VAL A 57 -1.75 -16.03 -3.82
C VAL A 57 -0.36 -15.55 -4.26
N GLY A 58 0.05 -14.37 -3.82
CA GLY A 58 1.38 -13.86 -4.13
C GLY A 58 1.71 -12.69 -3.24
N GLU A 59 2.65 -12.86 -2.33
CA GLU A 59 3.13 -11.78 -1.48
C GLU A 59 3.85 -10.74 -2.34
N LEU A 60 3.72 -9.47 -1.97
CA LEU A 60 4.40 -8.35 -2.61
C LEU A 60 5.36 -7.73 -1.59
N PRO A 61 6.56 -8.30 -1.43
CA PRO A 61 7.48 -7.87 -0.37
C PRO A 61 7.86 -6.40 -0.46
N GLU A 62 8.13 -5.89 -1.66
CA GLU A 62 8.46 -4.48 -1.84
C GLU A 62 7.31 -3.57 -1.42
N MET A 63 6.08 -3.92 -1.82
CA MET A 63 4.89 -3.16 -1.40
C MET A 63 4.76 -3.14 0.12
N ARG A 64 4.93 -4.31 0.76
CA ARG A 64 4.83 -4.42 2.22
C ARG A 64 5.92 -3.61 2.92
N GLN A 65 7.16 -3.72 2.46
CA GLN A 65 8.29 -3.01 3.05
C GLN A 65 8.14 -1.50 2.89
N ASP A 66 7.76 -1.04 1.70
CA ASP A 66 7.54 0.38 1.43
C ASP A 66 6.42 0.92 2.32
N THR A 67 5.30 0.18 2.42
CA THR A 67 4.17 0.59 3.23
C THR A 67 4.56 0.75 4.70
N VAL A 68 5.23 -0.26 5.26
CA VAL A 68 5.65 -0.23 6.67
C VAL A 68 6.59 0.94 6.93
N ARG A 69 7.58 1.14 6.06
CA ARG A 69 8.54 2.21 6.22
C ARG A 69 7.89 3.59 6.16
N LEU A 70 7.02 3.79 5.16
CA LEU A 70 6.36 5.08 4.97
C LEU A 70 5.31 5.36 6.04
N VAL A 71 4.61 4.32 6.52
CA VAL A 71 3.67 4.46 7.64
C VAL A 71 4.42 4.89 8.90
N ARG A 72 5.54 4.25 9.19
CA ARG A 72 6.36 4.63 10.35
C ARG A 72 6.86 6.06 10.24
N GLN A 73 7.26 6.49 9.06
CA GLN A 73 7.68 7.86 8.84
C GLN A 73 6.53 8.84 9.07
N ALA A 74 5.35 8.55 8.52
CA ALA A 74 4.19 9.43 8.66
C ALA A 74 3.78 9.56 10.13
N VAL A 75 3.75 8.44 10.86
CA VAL A 75 3.43 8.44 12.29
C VAL A 75 4.48 9.23 13.09
N GLY A 76 5.76 9.07 12.74
CA GLY A 76 6.83 9.84 13.37
C GLY A 76 6.73 11.34 13.13
N GLU A 77 6.04 11.74 12.07
CA GLU A 77 5.78 13.14 11.73
C GLU A 77 4.41 13.61 12.23
N ASN A 78 3.77 12.84 13.09
CA ASN A 78 2.45 13.12 13.65
C ASN A 78 1.32 13.22 12.61
N ARG A 79 1.43 12.46 11.52
CA ARG A 79 0.34 12.37 10.55
C ARG A 79 -0.52 11.16 10.83
N ALA A 80 -1.83 11.33 10.73
CA ALA A 80 -2.74 10.18 10.69
C ALA A 80 -2.50 9.40 9.39
N THR A 81 -2.59 8.09 9.45
CA THR A 81 -2.30 7.24 8.30
C THR A 81 -3.43 6.23 8.10
N TYR A 82 -3.88 6.13 6.86
CA TYR A 82 -4.94 5.21 6.46
C TYR A 82 -4.38 4.27 5.40
N VAL A 83 -4.53 2.97 5.63
CA VAL A 83 -4.08 1.96 4.67
C VAL A 83 -5.31 1.18 4.20
N LEU A 84 -5.59 1.28 2.91
CA LEU A 84 -6.73 0.63 2.27
C LEU A 84 -6.18 -0.48 1.38
N VAL A 85 -6.56 -1.73 1.68
CA VAL A 85 -6.05 -2.89 0.95
C VAL A 85 -7.16 -3.54 0.16
N ASN A 86 -6.88 -3.85 -1.11
CA ASN A 86 -7.80 -4.57 -1.98
C ASN A 86 -7.35 -6.03 -2.09
N ASN A 87 -8.31 -6.95 -2.19
CA ASN A 87 -8.02 -8.36 -2.37
C ASN A 87 -7.15 -8.64 -3.59
N ARG A 88 -7.22 -7.80 -4.61
CA ARG A 88 -6.43 -7.99 -5.84
C ARG A 88 -4.94 -7.77 -5.64
N ALA A 89 -4.53 -7.11 -4.56
CA ALA A 89 -3.09 -6.87 -4.35
C ALA A 89 -2.33 -8.18 -4.15
N GLU A 90 -2.73 -8.98 -3.17
CA GLU A 90 -2.04 -10.22 -2.83
C GLU A 90 -2.94 -11.46 -2.83
N GLY A 91 -4.25 -11.27 -2.88
CA GLY A 91 -5.22 -12.36 -2.89
C GLY A 91 -6.25 -12.27 -1.78
N ASN A 92 -5.91 -11.70 -0.63
CA ASN A 92 -6.82 -11.58 0.51
C ASN A 92 -6.41 -10.38 1.36
N ALA A 93 -7.25 -9.34 1.37
CA ALA A 93 -6.94 -8.11 2.07
C ALA A 93 -6.76 -8.28 3.59
N PRO A 94 -7.65 -8.99 4.31
CA PRO A 94 -7.44 -9.20 5.74
C PRO A 94 -6.10 -9.84 6.09
N LEU A 95 -5.65 -10.81 5.29
CA LEU A 95 -4.35 -11.46 5.53
C LEU A 95 -3.19 -10.51 5.24
N THR A 96 -3.31 -9.66 4.21
CA THR A 96 -2.32 -8.64 3.94
C THR A 96 -2.23 -7.64 5.09
N ILE A 97 -3.39 -7.20 5.58
CA ILE A 97 -3.45 -6.27 6.72
C ILE A 97 -2.80 -6.89 7.94
N GLN A 98 -3.09 -8.15 8.24
CA GLN A 98 -2.47 -8.86 9.36
C GLN A 98 -0.95 -8.86 9.25
N ALA A 99 -0.42 -9.16 8.07
CA ALA A 99 1.02 -9.17 7.84
C ALA A 99 1.64 -7.77 8.05
N LEU A 100 0.96 -6.72 7.57
CA LEU A 100 1.43 -5.35 7.74
C LEU A 100 1.45 -4.96 9.23
N VAL A 101 0.40 -5.31 9.97
CA VAL A 101 0.31 -5.02 11.41
C VAL A 101 1.44 -5.71 12.17
N GLU A 102 1.70 -6.97 11.86
CA GLU A 102 2.79 -7.72 12.49
C GLU A 102 4.14 -7.07 12.21
N SER A 103 4.38 -6.64 10.97
CA SER A 103 5.63 -5.96 10.61
C SER A 103 5.76 -4.61 11.33
N LEU A 104 4.66 -3.89 11.50
CA LEU A 104 4.68 -2.60 12.21
C LEU A 104 4.99 -2.74 13.70
N ARG A 105 4.74 -3.90 14.28
CA ARG A 105 5.02 -4.16 15.69
C ARG A 105 6.49 -4.51 15.98
N GLU A 106 7.25 -4.83 14.97
CA GLU A 106 8.66 -5.21 15.13
C GLU A 106 9.58 -4.03 15.47
#